data_f5796b7ec44185e10c00f513906e2086
#
_entry.id   f5796b7ec44185e10c00f513906e2086
#
_cell.length_a   1.000
_cell.length_b   1.000
_cell.length_c   1.000
_cell.angle_alpha   90.00
_cell.angle_beta   90.00
_cell.angle_gamma   90.00
#
_symmetry.space_group_name_H-M   'P 1'
#
loop_
_entity.id
_entity.type
_entity.pdbx_description
1 polymer ?
#
loop_
_entity_poly.entity_id
_entity_poly.type
_entity_poly.pdbx_seq_one_letter_code
_entity_poly.pdbx_strand_id
1 'polypeptide(L)'
;ASTNASLRLLRVNQNGSANVTEEEIHAMLVEGSEAGVIEDHEHTMLRNVFRLDERSLSSLMVPRSDIRYLDLALPLETNLQRLVEYRHSYFPVCDGNLSELVGIINVSKVLHAYIKGEPIDLAALTQEGSLLPETLNGVELLNHFRTHSEQMALVVDEYGELQGLVTQQDLLEALAGDFQQEDGEDNWAFRRADGSWLLDGLIPLPELKDCLELVRLPEEEKHHYHTLGGLIMLLLGRVPQTGDLVTLEQWQLEIVDMDGLRIDKVLAMPLTDQPS
;
A
#
# COMPACT_ATOMS: atom_id res chain seq x y z
N ALA A 1 6.70 -34.93 51.60
CA ALA A 1 5.74 -33.95 52.16
C ALA A 1 6.35 -32.54 52.35
N SER A 2 7.67 -32.35 52.16
CA SER A 2 8.33 -31.04 52.39
C SER A 2 8.44 -30.11 51.19
N THR A 3 8.30 -30.61 49.97
CA THR A 3 8.52 -29.84 48.74
C THR A 3 7.33 -28.89 48.38
N ASN A 4 6.10 -29.28 48.75
CA ASN A 4 4.91 -28.48 48.49
C ASN A 4 4.71 -27.30 49.45
N ALA A 5 5.38 -27.27 50.60
CA ALA A 5 5.31 -26.16 51.54
C ALA A 5 6.23 -25.00 51.13
N SER A 6 7.38 -25.30 50.48
CA SER A 6 8.35 -24.30 50.05
C SER A 6 7.83 -23.50 48.82
N LEU A 7 7.03 -24.11 47.94
CA LEU A 7 6.42 -23.45 46.78
C LEU A 7 5.28 -22.49 47.14
N ARG A 8 4.62 -22.70 48.29
CA ARG A 8 3.61 -21.78 48.82
C ARG A 8 4.18 -20.50 49.45
N LEU A 9 5.43 -20.52 49.87
CA LEU A 9 6.09 -19.37 50.52
C LEU A 9 6.64 -18.38 49.48
N LEU A 10 6.87 -18.83 48.23
CA LEU A 10 7.43 -17.98 47.18
C LEU A 10 6.36 -17.19 46.40
N ARG A 11 5.07 -17.20 46.86
CA ARG A 11 4.00 -16.40 46.24
C ARG A 11 4.22 -16.18 44.73
N VAL A 12 4.50 -17.23 43.97
CA VAL A 12 4.42 -17.19 42.52
C VAL A 12 2.93 -17.06 42.22
N ASN A 13 2.53 -15.85 41.94
CA ASN A 13 1.16 -15.48 41.58
C ASN A 13 0.90 -16.12 40.22
N GLN A 14 0.38 -17.37 40.18
CA GLN A 14 0.01 -18.10 38.95
C GLN A 14 -1.25 -17.53 38.26
N ASN A 15 -1.71 -16.34 38.66
CA ASN A 15 -2.81 -15.62 38.07
C ASN A 15 -2.34 -14.32 37.37
N GLY A 16 -1.14 -14.29 36.82
CA GLY A 16 -0.87 -13.40 35.71
C GLY A 16 -1.51 -14.02 34.47
N SER A 17 -2.66 -13.52 34.03
CA SER A 17 -2.95 -13.56 32.62
C SER A 17 -1.74 -12.89 31.96
N ALA A 18 -0.82 -13.68 31.44
CA ALA A 18 0.21 -13.20 30.56
C ALA A 18 -0.57 -12.61 29.36
N ASN A 19 -0.82 -11.31 29.41
CA ASN A 19 -1.25 -10.61 28.22
C ASN A 19 -0.04 -10.70 27.28
N VAL A 20 -0.13 -11.62 26.33
CA VAL A 20 0.85 -11.74 25.28
C VAL A 20 0.85 -10.38 24.58
N THR A 21 2.00 -9.74 24.50
CA THR A 21 2.15 -8.46 23.78
C THR A 21 2.38 -8.72 22.30
N GLU A 22 2.17 -7.71 21.48
CA GLU A 22 2.42 -7.78 20.04
C GLU A 22 3.88 -8.08 19.76
N GLU A 23 4.81 -7.49 20.52
CA GLU A 23 6.25 -7.75 20.42
C GLU A 23 6.59 -9.22 20.74
N GLU A 24 5.89 -9.85 21.71
CA GLU A 24 6.08 -11.26 22.00
C GLU A 24 5.58 -12.15 20.86
N ILE A 25 4.48 -11.77 20.21
CA ILE A 25 3.98 -12.49 19.02
C ILE A 25 4.98 -12.36 17.87
N HIS A 26 5.49 -11.15 17.61
CA HIS A 26 6.52 -10.94 16.59
C HIS A 26 7.79 -11.76 16.87
N ALA A 27 8.28 -11.79 18.10
CA ALA A 27 9.44 -12.61 18.47
C ALA A 27 9.19 -14.10 18.22
N MET A 28 7.99 -14.62 18.54
CA MET A 28 7.63 -16.02 18.27
C MET A 28 7.54 -16.31 16.77
N LEU A 29 7.10 -15.39 15.95
CA LEU A 29 7.03 -15.54 14.48
C LEU A 29 8.44 -15.61 13.88
N VAL A 30 9.36 -14.76 14.32
CA VAL A 30 10.77 -14.81 13.91
C VAL A 30 11.42 -16.13 14.30
N GLU A 31 11.26 -16.57 15.57
CA GLU A 31 11.79 -17.86 16.05
C GLU A 31 11.21 -19.03 15.25
N GLY A 32 9.91 -18.98 14.90
CA GLY A 32 9.24 -19.98 14.06
C GLY A 32 9.80 -20.05 12.64
N SER A 33 10.13 -18.91 12.04
CA SER A 33 10.75 -18.84 10.72
C SER A 33 12.19 -19.34 10.75
N GLU A 34 13.01 -18.91 11.71
CA GLU A 34 14.39 -19.40 11.89
C GLU A 34 14.45 -20.91 12.15
N ALA A 35 13.47 -21.46 12.86
CA ALA A 35 13.35 -22.91 13.11
C ALA A 35 12.80 -23.69 11.90
N GLY A 36 12.42 -23.04 10.81
CA GLY A 36 11.83 -23.66 9.61
C GLY A 36 10.42 -24.23 9.83
N VAL A 37 9.71 -23.79 10.87
CA VAL A 37 8.32 -24.17 11.16
C VAL A 37 7.35 -23.30 10.37
N ILE A 38 7.73 -22.05 10.10
CA ILE A 38 7.00 -21.06 9.29
C ILE A 38 7.86 -20.78 8.06
N GLU A 39 7.27 -20.88 6.86
CA GLU A 39 7.96 -20.55 5.63
C GLU A 39 8.09 -18.99 5.48
N ASP A 40 9.10 -18.53 4.75
CA ASP A 40 9.38 -17.08 4.62
C ASP A 40 8.18 -16.29 4.10
N HIS A 41 7.43 -16.85 3.14
CA HIS A 41 6.23 -16.21 2.61
C HIS A 41 5.07 -16.18 3.64
N GLU A 42 4.93 -17.22 4.46
CA GLU A 42 3.92 -17.24 5.54
C GLU A 42 4.26 -16.21 6.62
N HIS A 43 5.56 -16.08 6.98
CA HIS A 43 6.03 -15.06 7.91
C HIS A 43 5.73 -13.67 7.38
N THR A 44 5.97 -13.40 6.08
CA THR A 44 5.66 -12.11 5.43
C THR A 44 4.16 -11.81 5.47
N MET A 45 3.31 -12.78 5.13
CA MET A 45 1.85 -12.60 5.19
C MET A 45 1.37 -12.28 6.62
N LEU A 46 1.85 -13.01 7.62
CA LEU A 46 1.49 -12.77 9.02
C LEU A 46 1.89 -11.36 9.47
N ARG A 47 3.09 -10.92 9.13
CA ARG A 47 3.55 -9.56 9.38
C ARG A 47 2.66 -8.50 8.72
N ASN A 48 2.30 -8.70 7.46
CA ASN A 48 1.41 -7.79 6.72
C ASN A 48 0.01 -7.72 7.33
N VAL A 49 -0.51 -8.84 7.87
CA VAL A 49 -1.79 -8.85 8.60
C VAL A 49 -1.73 -7.97 9.84
N PHE A 50 -0.65 -8.01 10.63
CA PHE A 50 -0.48 -7.16 11.81
C PHE A 50 -0.33 -5.68 11.44
N ARG A 51 0.30 -5.38 10.31
CA ARG A 51 0.47 -4.00 9.83
C ARG A 51 -0.77 -3.40 9.17
N LEU A 52 -1.79 -4.21 8.89
CA LEU A 52 -2.96 -3.76 8.12
C LEU A 52 -3.75 -2.68 8.85
N ASP A 53 -3.77 -2.69 10.18
CA ASP A 53 -4.45 -1.68 10.99
C ASP A 53 -3.65 -0.36 11.11
N GLU A 54 -2.35 -0.40 10.87
CA GLU A 54 -1.49 0.78 10.84
C GLU A 54 -1.50 1.47 9.46
N ARG A 55 -1.86 0.75 8.39
CA ARG A 55 -1.90 1.27 7.03
C ARG A 55 -3.18 2.04 6.75
N SER A 56 -3.05 3.34 6.45
CA SER A 56 -4.17 4.17 5.97
C SER A 56 -4.52 3.86 4.51
N LEU A 57 -5.75 4.17 4.08
CA LEU A 57 -6.17 4.02 2.70
C LEU A 57 -5.29 4.84 1.76
N SER A 58 -4.79 5.99 2.19
CA SER A 58 -3.85 6.80 1.40
C SER A 58 -2.57 6.06 1.00
N SER A 59 -2.18 5.01 1.77
CA SER A 59 -1.02 4.15 1.44
C SER A 59 -1.37 2.89 0.65
N LEU A 60 -2.66 2.57 0.53
CA LEU A 60 -3.17 1.37 -0.15
C LEU A 60 -3.86 1.69 -1.48
N MET A 61 -4.26 2.93 -1.69
CA MET A 61 -5.07 3.33 -2.84
C MET A 61 -4.23 3.56 -4.09
N VAL A 62 -4.87 3.37 -5.24
CA VAL A 62 -4.41 3.94 -6.51
C VAL A 62 -4.66 5.45 -6.45
N PRO A 63 -3.63 6.30 -6.55
CA PRO A 63 -3.78 7.75 -6.43
C PRO A 63 -4.57 8.33 -7.60
N ARG A 64 -5.22 9.48 -7.38
CA ARG A 64 -6.07 10.16 -8.36
C ARG A 64 -5.41 10.35 -9.73
N SER A 65 -4.11 10.64 -9.79
CA SER A 65 -3.35 10.82 -11.03
C SER A 65 -3.33 9.58 -11.93
N ASP A 66 -3.42 8.40 -11.32
CA ASP A 66 -3.26 7.11 -12.00
C ASP A 66 -4.61 6.44 -12.28
N ILE A 67 -5.71 7.02 -11.79
CA ILE A 67 -7.06 6.51 -12.03
C ILE A 67 -7.39 6.50 -13.52
N ARG A 68 -7.72 5.31 -14.04
CA ARG A 68 -8.33 5.14 -15.35
C ARG A 68 -9.85 5.18 -15.20
N TYR A 69 -10.53 6.03 -15.96
CA TYR A 69 -11.97 6.25 -15.85
C TYR A 69 -12.65 6.33 -17.23
N LEU A 70 -13.96 6.15 -17.21
CA LEU A 70 -14.81 6.39 -18.38
C LEU A 70 -15.41 7.78 -18.27
N ASP A 71 -15.53 8.46 -19.40
CA ASP A 71 -16.00 9.84 -19.48
C ASP A 71 -17.28 9.91 -20.31
N LEU A 72 -18.40 10.26 -19.67
CA LEU A 72 -19.71 10.37 -20.31
C LEU A 72 -19.76 11.47 -21.37
N ALA A 73 -18.88 12.47 -21.31
CA ALA A 73 -18.77 13.52 -22.31
C ALA A 73 -18.13 13.02 -23.63
N LEU A 74 -17.48 11.85 -23.62
CA LEU A 74 -16.84 11.26 -24.79
C LEU A 74 -17.78 10.29 -25.52
N PRO A 75 -17.57 10.06 -26.85
CA PRO A 75 -18.29 9.04 -27.61
C PRO A 75 -18.21 7.66 -26.97
N LEU A 76 -19.28 6.87 -27.10
CA LEU A 76 -19.34 5.51 -26.56
C LEU A 76 -18.17 4.63 -27.05
N GLU A 77 -17.83 4.72 -28.34
CA GLU A 77 -16.73 3.96 -28.95
C GLU A 77 -15.39 4.22 -28.25
N THR A 78 -15.13 5.46 -27.85
CA THR A 78 -13.91 5.85 -27.12
C THR A 78 -13.88 5.19 -25.74
N ASN A 79 -15.00 5.20 -25.04
CA ASN A 79 -15.10 4.54 -23.75
C ASN A 79 -14.98 3.01 -23.85
N LEU A 80 -15.56 2.40 -24.89
CA LEU A 80 -15.41 0.96 -25.14
C LEU A 80 -13.96 0.58 -25.46
N GLN A 81 -13.22 1.41 -26.20
CA GLN A 81 -11.79 1.21 -26.43
C GLN A 81 -11.00 1.24 -25.12
N ARG A 82 -11.29 2.18 -24.22
CA ARG A 82 -10.66 2.24 -22.87
C ARG A 82 -10.90 0.97 -22.05
N LEU A 83 -12.11 0.38 -22.11
CA LEU A 83 -12.40 -0.89 -21.43
C LEU A 83 -11.51 -2.03 -21.92
N VAL A 84 -11.22 -2.07 -23.22
CA VAL A 84 -10.36 -3.10 -23.82
C VAL A 84 -8.89 -2.86 -23.51
N GLU A 85 -8.46 -1.61 -23.54
CA GLU A 85 -7.06 -1.21 -23.33
C GLU A 85 -6.61 -1.47 -21.88
N TYR A 86 -7.39 -1.01 -20.88
CA TYR A 86 -6.97 -1.06 -19.47
C TYR A 86 -7.32 -2.35 -18.75
N ARG A 87 -8.17 -3.21 -19.30
CA ARG A 87 -8.51 -4.56 -18.82
C ARG A 87 -8.96 -4.66 -17.35
N HIS A 88 -9.46 -3.57 -16.76
CA HIS A 88 -10.01 -3.59 -15.41
C HIS A 88 -11.45 -4.14 -15.40
N SER A 89 -11.88 -4.71 -14.29
CA SER A 89 -13.26 -5.20 -14.12
C SER A 89 -14.24 -4.09 -13.72
N TYR A 90 -13.75 -3.01 -13.14
CA TYR A 90 -14.52 -1.85 -12.67
C TYR A 90 -13.83 -0.56 -13.10
N PHE A 91 -14.63 0.44 -13.41
CA PHE A 91 -14.16 1.78 -13.76
C PHE A 91 -14.98 2.84 -13.03
N PRO A 92 -14.34 3.88 -12.48
CA PRO A 92 -15.02 5.13 -12.19
C PRO A 92 -15.61 5.73 -13.46
N VAL A 93 -16.78 6.33 -13.35
CA VAL A 93 -17.47 7.05 -14.44
C VAL A 93 -17.62 8.51 -14.06
N CYS A 94 -17.18 9.40 -14.93
CA CYS A 94 -17.17 10.82 -14.71
C CYS A 94 -17.89 11.55 -15.86
N ASP A 95 -18.26 12.81 -15.64
CA ASP A 95 -18.76 13.71 -16.67
C ASP A 95 -17.70 14.79 -16.96
N GLY A 96 -16.84 14.54 -17.96
CA GLY A 96 -15.76 15.41 -18.38
C GLY A 96 -14.45 15.24 -17.60
N ASN A 97 -14.47 15.10 -16.28
CA ASN A 97 -13.26 14.93 -15.46
C ASN A 97 -13.56 14.26 -14.12
N LEU A 98 -12.48 13.85 -13.40
CA LEU A 98 -12.58 13.14 -12.11
C LEU A 98 -13.21 13.97 -10.96
N SER A 99 -13.36 15.28 -11.10
CA SER A 99 -14.07 16.09 -10.10
C SER A 99 -15.59 15.97 -10.22
N GLU A 100 -16.07 15.56 -11.40
CA GLU A 100 -17.50 15.31 -11.67
C GLU A 100 -17.76 13.81 -11.72
N LEU A 101 -17.47 13.15 -10.62
CA LEU A 101 -17.67 11.70 -10.47
C LEU A 101 -19.16 11.37 -10.44
N VAL A 102 -19.60 10.45 -11.31
CA VAL A 102 -20.98 9.95 -11.40
C VAL A 102 -21.15 8.66 -10.62
N GLY A 103 -20.14 7.78 -10.60
CA GLY A 103 -20.18 6.50 -9.88
C GLY A 103 -19.19 5.49 -10.43
N ILE A 104 -19.52 4.21 -10.31
CA ILE A 104 -18.68 3.08 -10.72
C ILE A 104 -19.48 2.19 -11.68
N ILE A 105 -18.84 1.70 -12.73
CA ILE A 105 -19.43 0.74 -13.66
C ILE A 105 -18.68 -0.60 -13.59
N ASN A 106 -19.44 -1.70 -13.64
CA ASN A 106 -18.88 -3.03 -13.81
C ASN A 106 -18.87 -3.40 -15.30
N VAL A 107 -17.71 -3.75 -15.84
CA VAL A 107 -17.52 -4.11 -17.25
C VAL A 107 -18.40 -5.27 -17.67
N SER A 108 -18.68 -6.23 -16.76
CA SER A 108 -19.58 -7.36 -17.07
C SER A 108 -21.00 -6.91 -17.43
N LYS A 109 -21.49 -5.79 -16.89
CA LYS A 109 -22.80 -5.23 -17.24
C LYS A 109 -22.81 -4.65 -18.65
N VAL A 110 -21.73 -3.96 -19.04
CA VAL A 110 -21.55 -3.44 -20.38
C VAL A 110 -21.48 -4.59 -21.40
N LEU A 111 -20.70 -5.62 -21.09
CA LEU A 111 -20.59 -6.82 -21.92
C LEU A 111 -21.94 -7.56 -22.07
N HIS A 112 -22.70 -7.64 -20.97
CA HIS A 112 -24.03 -8.27 -20.98
C HIS A 112 -25.01 -7.52 -21.89
N ALA A 113 -25.06 -6.19 -21.83
CA ALA A 113 -25.87 -5.37 -22.73
C ALA A 113 -25.43 -5.55 -24.19
N TYR A 114 -24.12 -5.56 -24.45
CA TYR A 114 -23.57 -5.78 -25.80
C TYR A 114 -23.96 -7.13 -26.37
N ILE A 115 -23.83 -8.23 -25.64
CA ILE A 115 -24.17 -9.59 -26.09
C ILE A 115 -25.67 -9.72 -26.39
N LYS A 116 -26.52 -9.05 -25.60
CA LYS A 116 -27.97 -9.03 -25.80
C LYS A 116 -28.40 -8.15 -26.99
N GLY A 117 -27.53 -7.36 -27.56
CA GLY A 117 -27.88 -6.36 -28.56
C GLY A 117 -28.71 -5.21 -28.03
N GLU A 118 -28.67 -4.98 -26.71
CA GLU A 118 -29.30 -3.84 -26.05
C GLU A 118 -28.47 -2.57 -26.27
N PRO A 119 -29.09 -1.39 -26.34
CA PRO A 119 -28.32 -0.15 -26.41
C PRO A 119 -27.49 0.02 -25.14
N ILE A 120 -26.20 0.35 -25.30
CA ILE A 120 -25.30 0.57 -24.18
C ILE A 120 -25.43 2.03 -23.72
N ASP A 121 -26.03 2.23 -22.58
CA ASP A 121 -26.10 3.50 -21.87
C ASP A 121 -25.20 3.41 -20.62
N LEU A 122 -24.00 4.00 -20.69
CA LEU A 122 -23.03 3.95 -19.61
C LEU A 122 -23.59 4.64 -18.33
N ALA A 123 -24.32 5.72 -18.47
CA ALA A 123 -24.91 6.44 -17.33
C ALA A 123 -25.94 5.54 -16.61
N ALA A 124 -26.82 4.86 -17.36
CA ALA A 124 -27.81 3.95 -16.79
C ALA A 124 -27.21 2.69 -16.17
N LEU A 125 -26.02 2.25 -16.62
CA LEU A 125 -25.31 1.09 -16.10
C LEU A 125 -24.41 1.43 -14.91
N THR A 126 -24.16 2.72 -14.66
CA THR A 126 -23.36 3.21 -13.54
C THR A 126 -24.13 3.06 -12.23
N GLN A 127 -23.43 2.72 -11.17
CA GLN A 127 -23.94 2.60 -9.80
C GLN A 127 -23.18 3.56 -8.88
N GLU A 128 -23.84 3.98 -7.82
CA GLU A 128 -23.13 4.69 -6.74
C GLU A 128 -22.02 3.81 -6.17
N GLY A 129 -20.83 4.39 -5.99
CA GLY A 129 -19.71 3.76 -5.32
C GLY A 129 -19.59 4.27 -3.89
N SER A 130 -19.11 3.43 -2.98
CA SER A 130 -18.81 3.87 -1.61
C SER A 130 -17.69 4.89 -1.61
N LEU A 131 -17.89 5.98 -0.85
CA LEU A 131 -16.88 7.00 -0.56
C LEU A 131 -16.30 6.72 0.82
N LEU A 132 -14.99 6.49 0.89
CA LEU A 132 -14.28 6.17 2.12
C LEU A 132 -13.25 7.28 2.42
N PRO A 133 -13.13 7.73 3.68
CA PRO A 133 -12.10 8.68 4.05
C PRO A 133 -10.69 8.07 3.92
N GLU A 134 -9.72 8.84 3.45
CA GLU A 134 -8.33 8.40 3.27
C GLU A 134 -7.64 7.98 4.57
N THR A 135 -8.16 8.44 5.72
CA THR A 135 -7.68 8.11 7.06
C THR A 135 -8.14 6.74 7.56
N LEU A 136 -9.09 6.10 6.88
CA LEU A 136 -9.55 4.75 7.20
C LEU A 136 -8.38 3.78 7.12
N ASN A 137 -8.31 2.79 8.02
CA ASN A 137 -7.24 1.80 7.98
C ASN A 137 -7.62 0.54 7.17
N GLY A 138 -6.62 -0.30 6.88
CA GLY A 138 -6.81 -1.48 6.04
C GLY A 138 -7.75 -2.53 6.66
N VAL A 139 -7.83 -2.65 8.00
CA VAL A 139 -8.76 -3.57 8.68
C VAL A 139 -10.21 -3.09 8.52
N GLU A 140 -10.42 -1.79 8.62
CA GLU A 140 -11.73 -1.16 8.39
C GLU A 140 -12.15 -1.31 6.92
N LEU A 141 -11.22 -1.16 5.97
CA LEU A 141 -11.45 -1.43 4.55
C LEU A 141 -11.86 -2.89 4.31
N LEU A 142 -11.15 -3.84 4.92
CA LEU A 142 -11.50 -5.27 4.84
C LEU A 142 -12.92 -5.53 5.34
N ASN A 143 -13.30 -4.93 6.45
CA ASN A 143 -14.65 -5.03 7.01
C ASN A 143 -15.69 -4.38 6.09
N HIS A 144 -15.36 -3.25 5.47
CA HIS A 144 -16.23 -2.59 4.50
C HIS A 144 -16.54 -3.52 3.32
N PHE A 145 -15.53 -4.06 2.65
CA PHE A 145 -15.71 -4.98 1.53
C PHE A 145 -16.48 -6.26 1.90
N ARG A 146 -16.24 -6.80 3.10
CA ARG A 146 -17.02 -7.96 3.60
C ARG A 146 -18.50 -7.67 3.80
N THR A 147 -18.82 -6.45 4.19
CA THR A 147 -20.21 -6.07 4.56
C THR A 147 -21.02 -5.64 3.34
N HIS A 148 -20.38 -4.93 2.40
CA HIS A 148 -21.09 -4.29 1.28
C HIS A 148 -21.00 -5.08 -0.04
N SER A 149 -20.25 -6.19 -0.11
CA SER A 149 -20.06 -6.98 -1.33
C SER A 149 -19.58 -6.16 -2.53
N GLU A 150 -18.90 -5.04 -2.29
CA GLU A 150 -18.28 -4.19 -3.28
C GLU A 150 -16.86 -4.68 -3.57
N GLN A 151 -16.33 -4.38 -4.77
CA GLN A 151 -14.98 -4.75 -5.16
C GLN A 151 -14.07 -3.55 -5.38
N MET A 152 -14.65 -2.34 -5.36
CA MET A 152 -13.96 -1.07 -5.51
C MET A 152 -14.66 -0.03 -4.63
N ALA A 153 -13.89 0.81 -3.99
CA ALA A 153 -14.35 1.99 -3.27
C ALA A 153 -13.53 3.21 -3.69
N LEU A 154 -14.12 4.39 -3.57
CA LEU A 154 -13.51 5.66 -3.89
C LEU A 154 -13.00 6.31 -2.61
N VAL A 155 -11.80 6.84 -2.62
CA VAL A 155 -11.15 7.44 -1.45
C VAL A 155 -11.23 8.95 -1.55
N VAL A 156 -11.72 9.59 -0.49
CA VAL A 156 -11.93 11.04 -0.44
C VAL A 156 -11.27 11.67 0.79
N ASP A 157 -10.93 12.95 0.67
CA ASP A 157 -10.46 13.77 1.79
C ASP A 157 -11.61 14.34 2.65
N GLU A 158 -11.28 15.19 3.61
CA GLU A 158 -12.23 15.82 4.53
C GLU A 158 -13.20 16.79 3.84
N TYR A 159 -12.90 17.22 2.62
CA TYR A 159 -13.73 18.09 1.81
C TYR A 159 -14.61 17.33 0.82
N GLY A 160 -14.44 15.99 0.76
CA GLY A 160 -15.15 15.13 -0.20
C GLY A 160 -14.52 15.11 -1.58
N GLU A 161 -13.28 15.63 -1.74
CA GLU A 161 -12.56 15.56 -3.00
C GLU A 161 -11.93 14.17 -3.19
N LEU A 162 -12.05 13.61 -4.40
CA LEU A 162 -11.49 12.32 -4.75
C LEU A 162 -9.96 12.37 -4.69
N GLN A 163 -9.37 11.54 -3.84
CA GLN A 163 -7.92 11.37 -3.68
C GLN A 163 -7.41 10.12 -4.39
N GLY A 164 -8.25 9.08 -4.47
CA GLY A 164 -7.85 7.81 -5.06
C GLY A 164 -9.02 6.84 -5.17
N LEU A 165 -8.70 5.60 -5.50
CA LEU A 165 -9.60 4.46 -5.39
C LEU A 165 -8.85 3.27 -4.80
N VAL A 166 -9.60 2.34 -4.20
CA VAL A 166 -9.05 1.11 -3.65
C VAL A 166 -9.94 -0.06 -4.03
N THR A 167 -9.32 -1.20 -4.32
CA THR A 167 -10.01 -2.44 -4.70
C THR A 167 -9.75 -3.55 -3.69
N GLN A 168 -10.54 -4.63 -3.77
CA GLN A 168 -10.24 -5.85 -3.01
C GLN A 168 -8.89 -6.46 -3.39
N GLN A 169 -8.44 -6.26 -4.65
CA GLN A 169 -7.14 -6.74 -5.11
C GLN A 169 -6.00 -5.99 -4.42
N ASP A 170 -6.06 -4.66 -4.31
CA ASP A 170 -5.05 -3.87 -3.61
C ASP A 170 -4.91 -4.32 -2.15
N LEU A 171 -6.05 -4.63 -1.51
CA LEU A 171 -6.05 -5.17 -0.15
C LEU A 171 -5.41 -6.57 -0.07
N LEU A 172 -5.69 -7.45 -1.04
CA LEU A 172 -5.07 -8.78 -1.10
C LEU A 172 -3.56 -8.68 -1.37
N GLU A 173 -3.12 -7.77 -2.23
CA GLU A 173 -1.71 -7.49 -2.48
C GLU A 173 -1.03 -6.94 -1.21
N ALA A 174 -1.68 -6.06 -0.47
CA ALA A 174 -1.17 -5.56 0.80
C ALA A 174 -1.00 -6.65 1.87
N LEU A 175 -1.83 -7.71 1.85
CA LEU A 175 -1.77 -8.83 2.79
C LEU A 175 -0.74 -9.89 2.37
N ALA A 176 -0.78 -10.27 1.10
CA ALA A 176 0.02 -11.39 0.62
C ALA A 176 1.47 -10.99 0.25
N GLY A 177 1.74 -9.69 0.14
CA GLY A 177 2.91 -9.21 -0.59
C GLY A 177 2.71 -9.37 -2.09
N ASP A 178 3.57 -8.77 -2.89
CA ASP A 178 3.44 -8.83 -4.34
C ASP A 178 3.35 -10.26 -4.87
N PHE A 179 2.22 -10.62 -5.46
CA PHE A 179 2.05 -11.86 -6.21
C PHE A 179 2.78 -11.85 -7.56
N GLN A 180 3.37 -10.72 -7.94
CA GLN A 180 4.04 -10.54 -9.23
C GLN A 180 5.54 -10.81 -9.13
N GLN A 181 5.92 -12.02 -8.73
CA GLN A 181 7.32 -12.45 -8.80
C GLN A 181 7.71 -13.15 -10.10
N GLU A 182 6.99 -13.03 -11.20
CA GLU A 182 7.44 -13.66 -12.45
C GLU A 182 7.52 -12.80 -13.71
N ASP A 183 7.01 -11.55 -13.73
CA ASP A 183 7.26 -10.66 -14.87
C ASP A 183 7.56 -9.24 -14.36
N GLY A 184 8.86 -8.96 -14.27
CA GLY A 184 9.45 -7.79 -13.66
C GLY A 184 8.94 -6.45 -14.16
N GLU A 185 8.22 -5.71 -13.33
CA GLU A 185 8.24 -4.25 -13.43
C GLU A 185 7.93 -3.51 -12.11
N ASP A 186 7.45 -4.17 -11.03
CA ASP A 186 7.15 -3.48 -9.75
C ASP A 186 7.97 -3.99 -8.55
N ASN A 187 9.27 -4.14 -8.70
CA ASN A 187 10.16 -4.32 -7.56
C ASN A 187 10.46 -2.94 -6.96
N TRP A 188 9.72 -2.54 -5.89
CA TRP A 188 9.98 -1.30 -5.12
C TRP A 188 11.45 -1.17 -4.69
N ALA A 189 12.14 -2.29 -4.55
CA ALA A 189 13.52 -2.33 -4.08
C ALA A 189 14.28 -3.48 -4.72
N PHE A 190 15.41 -3.19 -5.34
CA PHE A 190 16.35 -4.17 -5.88
C PHE A 190 17.71 -4.04 -5.19
N ARG A 191 18.12 -5.11 -4.47
CA ARG A 191 19.43 -5.16 -3.82
C ARG A 191 20.51 -5.54 -4.84
N ARG A 192 21.53 -4.70 -4.97
CA ARG A 192 22.66 -4.91 -5.86
C ARG A 192 23.75 -5.75 -5.18
N ALA A 193 24.63 -6.33 -5.99
CA ALA A 193 25.74 -7.16 -5.50
C ALA A 193 26.76 -6.39 -4.63
N ASP A 194 26.81 -5.08 -4.73
CA ASP A 194 27.65 -4.18 -3.94
C ASP A 194 27.04 -3.78 -2.59
N GLY A 195 25.83 -4.30 -2.27
CA GLY A 195 25.11 -3.98 -1.04
C GLY A 195 24.27 -2.71 -1.11
N SER A 196 24.28 -1.98 -2.23
CA SER A 196 23.37 -0.86 -2.47
C SER A 196 21.98 -1.36 -2.85
N TRP A 197 20.97 -0.47 -2.70
CA TRP A 197 19.60 -0.72 -3.12
C TRP A 197 19.16 0.27 -4.19
N LEU A 198 18.55 -0.22 -5.25
CA LEU A 198 17.79 0.61 -6.18
C LEU A 198 16.31 0.57 -5.72
N LEU A 199 15.80 1.73 -5.32
CA LEU A 199 14.49 1.89 -4.71
C LEU A 199 13.57 2.69 -5.65
N ASP A 200 12.30 2.33 -5.70
CA ASP A 200 11.27 3.15 -6.32
C ASP A 200 10.96 4.36 -5.44
N GLY A 201 10.73 5.52 -6.03
CA GLY A 201 10.36 6.73 -5.29
C GLY A 201 9.00 6.62 -4.61
N LEU A 202 8.14 5.71 -5.07
CA LEU A 202 6.83 5.43 -4.49
C LEU A 202 6.86 4.32 -3.42
N ILE A 203 8.02 3.72 -3.12
CA ILE A 203 8.12 2.71 -2.06
C ILE A 203 7.50 3.25 -0.77
N PRO A 204 6.51 2.52 -0.19
CA PRO A 204 5.89 2.92 1.07
C PRO A 204 6.90 2.88 2.24
N LEU A 205 6.67 3.69 3.28
CA LEU A 205 7.59 3.81 4.41
C LEU A 205 7.82 2.49 5.17
N PRO A 206 6.81 1.65 5.40
CA PRO A 206 7.03 0.35 6.06
C PRO A 206 8.01 -0.52 5.27
N GLU A 207 7.84 -0.64 3.95
CA GLU A 207 8.71 -1.40 3.05
C GLU A 207 10.12 -0.80 2.97
N LEU A 208 10.22 0.53 2.94
CA LEU A 208 11.49 1.24 3.00
C LEU A 208 12.26 0.92 4.29
N LYS A 209 11.57 0.95 5.43
CA LYS A 209 12.16 0.63 6.75
C LYS A 209 12.68 -0.80 6.79
N ASP A 210 11.94 -1.74 6.23
CA ASP A 210 12.36 -3.14 6.14
C ASP A 210 13.60 -3.32 5.24
N CYS A 211 13.58 -2.72 4.03
CA CYS A 211 14.70 -2.82 3.10
C CYS A 211 16.00 -2.23 3.65
N LEU A 212 15.91 -1.09 4.32
CA LEU A 212 17.07 -0.35 4.83
C LEU A 212 17.35 -0.60 6.32
N GLU A 213 16.59 -1.49 6.98
CA GLU A 213 16.72 -1.81 8.41
C GLU A 213 16.62 -0.56 9.30
N LEU A 214 15.68 0.37 8.98
CA LEU A 214 15.47 1.62 9.69
C LEU A 214 14.45 1.47 10.80
N VAL A 215 14.74 1.97 11.99
CA VAL A 215 13.81 1.90 13.14
C VAL A 215 12.82 3.06 13.12
N ARG A 216 13.29 4.27 12.78
CA ARG A 216 12.48 5.49 12.77
C ARG A 216 12.84 6.36 11.57
N LEU A 217 11.86 7.14 11.11
CA LEU A 217 12.05 8.12 10.05
C LEU A 217 11.84 9.54 10.60
N PRO A 218 12.53 10.56 10.04
CA PRO A 218 12.37 11.95 10.44
C PRO A 218 10.92 12.41 10.32
N GLU A 219 10.35 12.96 11.40
CA GLU A 219 8.98 13.52 11.44
C GLU A 219 7.84 12.52 11.07
N GLU A 220 8.08 11.23 11.15
CA GLU A 220 7.11 10.16 10.83
C GLU A 220 5.78 10.34 11.58
N GLU A 221 5.83 10.78 12.85
CA GLU A 221 4.66 11.01 13.70
C GLU A 221 3.71 12.11 13.18
N LYS A 222 4.18 12.95 12.28
CA LYS A 222 3.40 14.07 11.73
C LYS A 222 2.60 13.71 10.47
N HIS A 223 2.78 12.51 9.93
CA HIS A 223 2.09 12.01 8.72
C HIS A 223 2.19 12.94 7.49
N HIS A 224 3.29 13.68 7.34
CA HIS A 224 3.48 14.61 6.22
C HIS A 224 3.91 13.93 4.91
N TYR A 225 4.26 12.66 4.96
CA TYR A 225 4.70 11.87 3.82
C TYR A 225 4.41 10.38 4.06
N HIS A 226 4.25 9.61 2.97
CA HIS A 226 3.90 8.17 3.01
C HIS A 226 4.83 7.32 2.13
N THR A 227 5.71 7.96 1.37
CA THR A 227 6.65 7.30 0.43
C THR A 227 8.05 7.85 0.58
N LEU A 228 9.05 7.15 0.02
CA LEU A 228 10.44 7.59 -0.05
C LEU A 228 10.57 8.96 -0.74
N GLY A 229 9.87 9.15 -1.86
CA GLY A 229 9.88 10.43 -2.57
C GLY A 229 9.38 11.58 -1.70
N GLY A 230 8.29 11.36 -0.96
CA GLY A 230 7.77 12.34 0.01
C GLY A 230 8.77 12.64 1.14
N LEU A 231 9.43 11.62 1.69
CA LEU A 231 10.48 11.78 2.69
C LEU A 231 11.66 12.62 2.15
N ILE A 232 12.15 12.31 0.94
CA ILE A 232 13.25 13.06 0.33
C ILE A 232 12.86 14.52 0.09
N MET A 233 11.63 14.79 -0.38
CA MET A 233 11.12 16.15 -0.55
C MET A 233 11.10 16.91 0.77
N LEU A 234 10.67 16.27 1.86
CA LEU A 234 10.69 16.86 3.20
C LEU A 234 12.11 17.21 3.62
N LEU A 235 13.06 16.27 3.45
CA LEU A 235 14.45 16.46 3.88
C LEU A 235 15.18 17.54 3.07
N LEU A 236 14.90 17.65 1.77
CA LEU A 236 15.49 18.68 0.90
C LEU A 236 14.83 20.05 1.07
N GLY A 237 13.55 20.10 1.48
CA GLY A 237 12.77 21.35 1.59
C GLY A 237 12.55 22.07 0.25
N ARG A 238 12.76 21.38 -0.87
CA ARG A 238 12.59 21.90 -2.25
C ARG A 238 12.25 20.77 -3.22
N VAL A 239 11.83 21.11 -4.42
CA VAL A 239 11.66 20.11 -5.49
C VAL A 239 13.01 19.47 -5.80
N PRO A 240 13.08 18.12 -5.76
CA PRO A 240 14.30 17.37 -6.02
C PRO A 240 14.73 17.45 -7.48
N GLN A 241 16.01 17.12 -7.72
CA GLN A 241 16.57 16.96 -9.06
C GLN A 241 17.44 15.70 -9.11
N THR A 242 17.57 15.10 -10.30
CA THR A 242 18.48 13.96 -10.51
C THR A 242 19.91 14.34 -10.08
N GLY A 243 20.54 13.48 -9.28
CA GLY A 243 21.86 13.70 -8.69
C GLY A 243 21.82 14.37 -7.30
N ASP A 244 20.66 14.77 -6.79
CA ASP A 244 20.55 15.23 -5.40
C ASP A 244 20.85 14.09 -4.43
N LEU A 245 21.54 14.43 -3.33
CA LEU A 245 21.96 13.50 -2.30
C LEU A 245 21.30 13.86 -0.96
N VAL A 246 20.78 12.85 -0.27
CA VAL A 246 20.24 12.96 1.07
C VAL A 246 20.86 11.88 1.95
N THR A 247 21.20 12.22 3.19
CA THR A 247 21.68 11.25 4.18
C THR A 247 20.54 10.86 5.12
N LEU A 248 20.33 9.57 5.28
CA LEU A 248 19.33 8.99 6.17
C LEU A 248 20.00 7.89 7.01
N GLU A 249 20.29 8.17 8.27
CA GLU A 249 21.04 7.28 9.17
C GLU A 249 22.34 6.77 8.54
N GLN A 250 22.47 5.44 8.34
CA GLN A 250 23.63 4.80 7.73
C GLN A 250 23.57 4.75 6.19
N TRP A 251 22.60 5.40 5.57
CA TRP A 251 22.40 5.37 4.13
C TRP A 251 22.62 6.74 3.46
N GLN A 252 23.25 6.74 2.31
CA GLN A 252 23.25 7.86 1.37
C GLN A 252 22.26 7.56 0.25
N LEU A 253 21.27 8.41 0.07
CA LEU A 253 20.23 8.30 -0.95
C LEU A 253 20.54 9.26 -2.09
N GLU A 254 20.73 8.74 -3.30
CA GLU A 254 20.92 9.51 -4.53
C GLU A 254 19.70 9.39 -5.42
N ILE A 255 19.17 10.51 -5.88
CA ILE A 255 18.08 10.52 -6.85
C ILE A 255 18.66 10.20 -8.23
N VAL A 256 18.31 9.01 -8.75
CA VAL A 256 18.86 8.51 -10.03
C VAL A 256 17.97 8.92 -11.20
N ASP A 257 16.66 8.90 -11.01
CA ASP A 257 15.71 9.24 -12.06
C ASP A 257 14.49 9.99 -11.53
N MET A 258 13.92 10.84 -12.40
CA MET A 258 12.77 11.70 -12.14
C MET A 258 11.74 11.56 -13.27
N ASP A 259 10.46 11.37 -12.92
CA ASP A 259 9.34 11.48 -13.84
C ASP A 259 8.61 12.81 -13.60
N GLY A 260 8.96 13.81 -14.41
CA GLY A 260 8.46 15.17 -14.24
C GLY A 260 8.93 15.80 -12.92
N LEU A 261 8.02 15.99 -11.97
CA LEU A 261 8.31 16.50 -10.62
C LEU A 261 8.37 15.40 -9.56
N ARG A 262 8.12 14.15 -9.94
CA ARG A 262 8.12 12.98 -9.07
C ARG A 262 9.47 12.28 -9.13
N ILE A 263 9.96 11.83 -7.98
CA ILE A 263 11.12 10.93 -7.92
C ILE A 263 10.66 9.55 -8.42
N ASP A 264 11.36 9.03 -9.46
CA ASP A 264 11.10 7.67 -9.97
C ASP A 264 12.02 6.65 -9.32
N LYS A 265 13.35 6.87 -9.36
CA LYS A 265 14.31 5.92 -8.81
C LYS A 265 15.32 6.60 -7.88
N VAL A 266 15.64 5.91 -6.79
CA VAL A 266 16.60 6.32 -5.78
C VAL A 266 17.62 5.19 -5.55
N LEU A 267 18.89 5.52 -5.54
CA LEU A 267 19.98 4.62 -5.16
C LEU A 267 20.33 4.86 -3.69
N ALA A 268 20.11 3.85 -2.84
CA ALA A 268 20.54 3.87 -1.45
C ALA A 268 21.87 3.13 -1.29
N MET A 269 22.90 3.85 -0.89
CA MET A 269 24.25 3.32 -0.67
C MET A 269 24.57 3.32 0.81
N PRO A 270 25.09 2.20 1.39
CA PRO A 270 25.53 2.20 2.77
C PRO A 270 26.71 3.16 2.95
N LEU A 271 26.62 4.03 3.96
CA LEU A 271 27.76 4.85 4.36
C LEU A 271 28.81 3.91 5.00
N THR A 272 29.78 3.49 4.21
CA THR A 272 30.95 2.76 4.75
C THR A 272 31.76 3.74 5.60
N ASP A 273 32.02 3.39 6.86
CA ASP A 273 33.06 4.04 7.65
C ASP A 273 34.37 3.98 6.83
N GLN A 274 34.77 5.11 6.26
CA GLN A 274 36.13 5.20 5.71
C GLN A 274 37.08 5.06 6.91
N PRO A 275 37.98 4.06 6.91
CA PRO A 275 39.05 4.03 7.91
C PRO A 275 39.94 5.25 7.70
N SER A 276 40.06 6.02 8.79
CA SER A 276 40.89 7.20 8.97
C SER A 276 42.39 6.89 8.71
#